data_93c46d32d521bb096c3315a237842cc9
#
_entry.id   93c46d32d521bb096c3315a237842cc9
#
_cell.length_a   1.000
_cell.length_b   1.000
_cell.length_c   1.000
_cell.angle_alpha   90.00
_cell.angle_beta   90.00
_cell.angle_gamma   90.00
#
_symmetry.space_group_name_H-M   'P 1'
#
loop_
_entity.id
_entity.type
_entity.pdbx_description
1 polymer ?
#
loop_
_entity_poly.entity_id
_entity_poly.type
_entity_poly.pdbx_seq_one_letter_code
_entity_poly.pdbx_strand_id
1 'polypeptide(L)'
;MDFLASLLEHYQRTAKDLEARNALRSFSSLVLPDDYPGFQKVIHRLEEAISNKEKTVIYGDYDVDGLTSTAIRKRTLDSLGLNPGFFIPSRYHEGYGLNEERVRQFKEKGYSLIITVDNGISAKDSISLASSLGRETIVIDHHELPDILPPTPYIFSHLRDKFIPYNCSAASLALFISHSLLKEFNPYFVTLAGRAVFSDVMPLVGNNLIIARQRKKR
;
A
#
# COMPACT_ATOMS: atom_id res chain seq x y z
N MET A 1 -33.07 -29.95 -8.97
CA MET A 1 -33.22 -28.60 -8.33
C MET A 1 -34.10 -27.77 -9.25
N ASP A 2 -35.14 -27.17 -8.73
CA ASP A 2 -36.04 -26.32 -9.53
C ASP A 2 -35.30 -25.06 -9.92
N PHE A 3 -35.19 -24.77 -11.22
CA PHE A 3 -34.54 -23.60 -11.77
C PHE A 3 -35.11 -22.30 -11.16
N LEU A 4 -36.42 -22.25 -10.94
CA LEU A 4 -37.05 -21.07 -10.36
C LEU A 4 -36.62 -20.83 -8.90
N ALA A 5 -36.48 -21.90 -8.10
CA ALA A 5 -36.01 -21.83 -6.73
C ALA A 5 -34.57 -21.33 -6.68
N SER A 6 -33.66 -21.83 -7.54
CA SER A 6 -32.29 -21.39 -7.66
C SER A 6 -32.18 -19.93 -8.08
N LEU A 7 -33.03 -19.48 -9.00
CA LEU A 7 -33.08 -18.11 -9.47
C LEU A 7 -33.52 -17.14 -8.37
N LEU A 8 -34.59 -17.51 -7.62
CA LEU A 8 -35.09 -16.73 -6.49
C LEU A 8 -34.04 -16.59 -5.38
N GLU A 9 -33.34 -17.68 -5.07
CA GLU A 9 -32.25 -17.67 -4.08
C GLU A 9 -31.12 -16.74 -4.53
N HIS A 10 -30.74 -16.79 -5.82
CA HIS A 10 -29.75 -15.90 -6.39
C HIS A 10 -30.15 -14.43 -6.26
N TYR A 11 -31.38 -14.06 -6.59
CA TYR A 11 -31.90 -12.71 -6.47
C TYR A 11 -31.95 -12.20 -5.02
N GLN A 12 -32.39 -13.06 -4.09
CA GLN A 12 -32.43 -12.73 -2.66
C GLN A 12 -31.02 -12.50 -2.10
N ARG A 13 -30.05 -13.32 -2.51
CA ARG A 13 -28.63 -13.15 -2.14
C ARG A 13 -28.08 -11.85 -2.70
N THR A 14 -28.34 -11.55 -3.97
CA THR A 14 -27.90 -10.31 -4.63
C THR A 14 -28.50 -9.07 -3.98
N ALA A 15 -29.76 -9.10 -3.56
CA ALA A 15 -30.41 -8.00 -2.86
C ALA A 15 -29.76 -7.74 -1.48
N LYS A 16 -29.50 -8.79 -0.70
CA LYS A 16 -28.77 -8.67 0.59
C LYS A 16 -27.36 -8.12 0.42
N ASP A 17 -26.64 -8.57 -0.62
CA ASP A 17 -25.31 -8.06 -0.94
C ASP A 17 -25.35 -6.58 -1.32
N LEU A 18 -26.37 -6.13 -2.04
CA LEU A 18 -26.61 -4.73 -2.38
C LEU A 18 -26.91 -3.87 -1.14
N GLU A 19 -27.74 -4.37 -0.23
CA GLU A 19 -28.04 -3.69 1.04
C GLU A 19 -26.78 -3.56 1.91
N ALA A 20 -26.00 -4.63 2.06
CA ALA A 20 -24.74 -4.63 2.78
C ALA A 20 -23.73 -3.64 2.15
N ARG A 21 -23.62 -3.62 0.82
CA ARG A 21 -22.79 -2.64 0.11
C ARG A 21 -23.27 -1.20 0.30
N ASN A 22 -24.59 -0.98 0.36
CA ASN A 22 -25.16 0.35 0.58
C ASN A 22 -24.97 0.86 2.00
N ALA A 23 -24.82 -0.01 2.99
CA ALA A 23 -24.47 0.34 4.36
C ALA A 23 -23.02 0.84 4.51
N LEU A 24 -22.10 0.42 3.63
CA LEU A 24 -20.69 0.83 3.65
C LEU A 24 -20.51 2.25 3.03
N ARG A 25 -20.84 3.30 3.79
CA ARG A 25 -20.81 4.70 3.28
C ARG A 25 -19.88 5.62 4.07
N SER A 26 -19.38 5.19 5.21
CA SER A 26 -18.56 6.02 6.11
C SER A 26 -17.16 5.47 6.30
N PHE A 27 -16.19 6.34 6.53
CA PHE A 27 -14.85 5.96 6.96
C PHE A 27 -14.83 5.23 8.31
N SER A 28 -15.83 5.44 9.17
CA SER A 28 -15.99 4.68 10.42
C SER A 28 -16.22 3.18 10.20
N SER A 29 -16.58 2.76 8.98
CA SER A 29 -16.74 1.36 8.61
C SER A 29 -15.48 0.73 8.00
N LEU A 30 -14.37 1.49 7.89
CA LEU A 30 -13.10 0.93 7.42
C LEU A 30 -12.53 -0.05 8.45
N VAL A 31 -12.08 -1.20 7.95
CA VAL A 31 -11.24 -2.12 8.71
C VAL A 31 -9.82 -1.57 8.63
N LEU A 32 -9.29 -1.12 9.75
CA LEU A 32 -7.93 -0.58 9.84
C LEU A 32 -6.95 -1.65 10.31
N PRO A 33 -5.69 -1.60 9.87
CA PRO A 33 -4.68 -2.60 10.20
C PRO A 33 -3.94 -2.33 11.52
N ASP A 34 -4.44 -1.46 12.38
CA ASP A 34 -3.73 -0.95 13.57
C ASP A 34 -3.27 -2.05 14.54
N ASP A 35 -4.03 -3.15 14.66
CA ASP A 35 -3.71 -4.27 15.55
C ASP A 35 -2.79 -5.33 14.91
N TYR A 36 -2.37 -5.15 13.66
CA TYR A 36 -1.58 -6.15 12.93
C TYR A 36 -0.08 -5.93 13.09
N PRO A 37 0.68 -6.98 13.50
CA PRO A 37 2.10 -6.83 13.84
C PRO A 37 2.98 -6.32 12.69
N GLY A 38 2.68 -6.68 11.44
CA GLY A 38 3.42 -6.19 10.26
C GLY A 38 3.22 -4.69 10.08
N PHE A 39 1.99 -4.22 10.21
CA PHE A 39 1.66 -2.81 10.16
C PHE A 39 2.33 -2.02 11.29
N GLN A 40 2.22 -2.48 12.53
CA GLN A 40 2.82 -1.80 13.68
C GLN A 40 4.34 -1.68 13.56
N LYS A 41 5.03 -2.73 13.09
CA LYS A 41 6.47 -2.66 12.83
C LYS A 41 6.84 -1.58 11.79
N VAL A 42 6.04 -1.47 10.73
CA VAL A 42 6.26 -0.45 9.70
C VAL A 42 6.00 0.95 10.25
N ILE A 43 4.93 1.15 11.03
CA ILE A 43 4.64 2.46 11.66
C ILE A 43 5.77 2.86 12.59
N HIS A 44 6.16 1.99 13.52
CA HIS A 44 7.24 2.26 14.46
C HIS A 44 8.56 2.61 13.73
N ARG A 45 8.94 1.84 12.70
CA ARG A 45 10.15 2.11 11.92
C ARG A 45 10.09 3.45 11.17
N LEU A 46 8.93 3.85 10.70
CA LEU A 46 8.73 5.17 10.08
C LEU A 46 8.82 6.31 11.10
N GLU A 47 8.28 6.14 12.31
CA GLU A 47 8.39 7.10 13.40
C GLU A 47 9.85 7.29 13.82
N GLU A 48 10.64 6.21 13.90
CA GLU A 48 12.09 6.29 14.12
C GLU A 48 12.80 7.09 13.02
N ALA A 49 12.50 6.79 11.76
CA ALA A 49 13.09 7.51 10.63
C ALA A 49 12.77 9.01 10.65
N ILE A 50 11.52 9.36 10.99
CA ILE A 50 11.08 10.75 11.12
C ILE A 50 11.82 11.44 12.28
N SER A 51 11.88 10.80 13.45
CA SER A 51 12.53 11.33 14.64
C SER A 51 14.02 11.57 14.41
N ASN A 52 14.67 10.63 13.75
CA ASN A 52 16.12 10.68 13.46
C ASN A 52 16.44 11.47 12.19
N LYS A 53 15.45 11.99 11.46
CA LYS A 53 15.62 12.69 10.18
C LYS A 53 16.45 11.88 9.18
N GLU A 54 16.17 10.58 9.10
CA GLU A 54 16.94 9.66 8.26
C GLU A 54 16.82 10.01 6.78
N LYS A 55 17.92 9.91 6.06
CA LYS A 55 17.93 10.11 4.61
C LYS A 55 17.22 8.93 3.92
N THR A 56 15.97 9.14 3.56
CA THR A 56 15.03 8.13 3.08
C THR A 56 14.72 8.32 1.60
N VAL A 57 14.54 7.21 0.87
CA VAL A 57 14.06 7.20 -0.51
C VAL A 57 12.82 6.29 -0.62
N ILE A 58 11.83 6.75 -1.39
CA ILE A 58 10.65 5.97 -1.79
C ILE A 58 10.89 5.44 -3.19
N TYR A 59 10.80 4.12 -3.35
CA TYR A 59 10.87 3.45 -4.63
C TYR A 59 9.46 2.95 -5.01
N GLY A 60 8.85 3.58 -5.98
CA GLY A 60 7.50 3.26 -6.45
C GLY A 60 7.47 2.35 -7.67
N ASP A 61 6.29 2.23 -8.26
CA ASP A 61 6.10 1.65 -9.59
C ASP A 61 5.57 2.71 -10.57
N TYR A 62 5.59 2.39 -11.86
CA TYR A 62 5.29 3.31 -12.98
C TYR A 62 3.82 3.39 -13.34
N ASP A 63 2.97 2.52 -12.82
CA ASP A 63 1.53 2.54 -13.08
C ASP A 63 0.77 3.50 -12.15
N VAL A 64 -0.55 3.55 -12.26
CA VAL A 64 -1.36 4.49 -11.47
C VAL A 64 -1.34 4.16 -9.98
N ASP A 65 -1.30 2.87 -9.59
CA ASP A 65 -1.23 2.49 -8.19
C ASP A 65 0.14 2.85 -7.60
N GLY A 66 1.23 2.54 -8.31
CA GLY A 66 2.59 2.91 -7.93
C GLY A 66 2.80 4.41 -7.81
N LEU A 67 2.29 5.18 -8.78
CA LEU A 67 2.38 6.65 -8.76
C LEU A 67 1.58 7.26 -7.61
N THR A 68 0.36 6.79 -7.38
CA THR A 68 -0.51 7.35 -6.34
C THR A 68 -0.06 6.92 -4.94
N SER A 69 0.40 5.69 -4.75
CA SER A 69 0.98 5.22 -3.49
C SER A 69 2.27 5.98 -3.14
N THR A 70 3.14 6.23 -4.14
CA THR A 70 4.34 7.07 -3.98
C THR A 70 3.97 8.50 -3.58
N ALA A 71 2.97 9.10 -4.23
CA ALA A 71 2.54 10.46 -3.92
C ALA A 71 1.96 10.58 -2.50
N ILE A 72 1.13 9.61 -2.08
CA ILE A 72 0.58 9.56 -0.72
C ILE A 72 1.74 9.45 0.28
N ARG A 73 2.67 8.52 0.06
CA ARG A 73 3.81 8.29 0.96
C ARG A 73 4.71 9.50 1.06
N LYS A 74 5.10 10.08 -0.09
CA LYS A 74 5.94 11.28 -0.15
C LYS A 74 5.33 12.43 0.64
N ARG A 75 4.08 12.77 0.35
CA ARG A 75 3.39 13.89 1.01
C ARG A 75 3.15 13.66 2.49
N THR A 76 2.87 12.42 2.91
CA THR A 76 2.76 12.07 4.33
C THR A 76 4.08 12.36 5.06
N LEU A 77 5.20 11.87 4.53
CA LEU A 77 6.50 12.04 5.17
C LEU A 77 7.01 13.48 5.08
N ASP A 78 6.70 14.21 4.00
CA ASP A 78 6.99 15.65 3.90
C ASP A 78 6.28 16.46 4.98
N SER A 79 4.98 16.17 5.23
CA SER A 79 4.22 16.89 6.26
C SER A 79 4.73 16.61 7.68
N LEU A 80 5.47 15.51 7.87
CA LEU A 80 6.14 15.13 9.11
C LEU A 80 7.62 15.55 9.16
N GLY A 81 8.09 16.29 8.15
CA GLY A 81 9.42 16.90 8.11
C GLY A 81 10.57 15.99 7.67
N LEU A 82 10.29 14.78 7.15
CA LEU A 82 11.33 13.85 6.73
C LEU A 82 11.93 14.18 5.34
N ASN A 83 11.13 14.73 4.42
CA ASN A 83 11.53 15.07 3.04
C ASN A 83 12.23 13.95 2.26
N PRO A 84 11.63 12.76 2.11
CA PRO A 84 12.26 11.66 1.40
C PRO A 84 12.48 11.98 -0.08
N GLY A 85 13.57 11.46 -0.67
CA GLY A 85 13.67 11.34 -2.12
C GLY A 85 12.64 10.35 -2.64
N PHE A 86 12.38 10.37 -3.95
CA PHE A 86 11.56 9.33 -4.58
C PHE A 86 12.15 8.93 -5.93
N PHE A 87 11.84 7.72 -6.35
CA PHE A 87 12.23 7.17 -7.64
C PHE A 87 11.09 6.33 -8.20
N ILE A 88 10.76 6.55 -9.47
CA ILE A 88 9.83 5.75 -10.25
C ILE A 88 10.62 5.11 -11.39
N PRO A 89 10.68 3.76 -11.47
CA PRO A 89 11.40 3.08 -12.53
C PRO A 89 10.76 3.31 -13.90
N SER A 90 11.58 3.26 -14.94
CA SER A 90 11.07 3.27 -16.30
C SER A 90 10.70 1.84 -16.73
N ARG A 91 9.47 1.64 -17.19
CA ARG A 91 9.00 0.37 -17.73
C ARG A 91 9.92 -0.19 -18.82
N TYR A 92 10.53 0.69 -19.61
CA TYR A 92 11.31 0.31 -20.80
C TYR A 92 12.79 0.00 -20.50
N HIS A 93 13.35 0.53 -19.41
CA HIS A 93 14.79 0.46 -19.16
C HIS A 93 15.17 -0.32 -17.90
N GLU A 94 14.30 -0.41 -16.91
CA GLU A 94 14.66 -0.90 -15.59
C GLU A 94 13.88 -2.15 -15.17
N GLY A 95 12.82 -2.48 -15.88
CA GLY A 95 11.94 -3.58 -15.51
C GLY A 95 11.06 -3.26 -14.30
N TYR A 96 10.48 -4.30 -13.73
CA TYR A 96 9.60 -4.23 -12.58
C TYR A 96 10.37 -4.47 -11.28
N GLY A 97 10.06 -3.67 -10.26
CA GLY A 97 10.52 -3.84 -8.89
C GLY A 97 11.93 -3.33 -8.61
N LEU A 98 12.28 -3.33 -7.33
CA LEU A 98 13.58 -2.88 -6.85
C LEU A 98 14.70 -3.80 -7.35
N ASN A 99 15.71 -3.24 -8.04
CA ASN A 99 16.86 -3.96 -8.53
C ASN A 99 18.16 -3.59 -7.79
N GLU A 100 19.19 -4.44 -7.91
CA GLU A 100 20.46 -4.28 -7.21
C GLU A 100 21.22 -3.00 -7.61
N GLU A 101 21.15 -2.62 -8.88
CA GLU A 101 21.82 -1.40 -9.37
C GLU A 101 21.27 -0.17 -8.64
N ARG A 102 19.95 -0.08 -8.49
CA ARG A 102 19.30 1.00 -7.75
C ARG A 102 19.66 1.00 -6.27
N VAL A 103 19.76 -0.17 -5.66
CA VAL A 103 20.22 -0.28 -4.28
C VAL A 103 21.62 0.30 -4.11
N ARG A 104 22.56 -0.01 -5.03
CA ARG A 104 23.92 0.53 -5.01
C ARG A 104 23.92 2.06 -5.19
N GLN A 105 23.14 2.59 -6.12
CA GLN A 105 22.99 4.03 -6.35
C GLN A 105 22.37 4.74 -5.13
N PHE A 106 21.42 4.12 -4.45
CA PHE A 106 20.85 4.69 -3.23
C PHE A 106 21.88 4.74 -2.10
N LYS A 107 22.72 3.70 -1.97
CA LYS A 107 23.84 3.73 -1.04
C LYS A 107 24.82 4.87 -1.36
N GLU A 108 25.23 5.02 -2.62
CA GLU A 108 26.16 6.09 -3.05
C GLU A 108 25.60 7.49 -2.76
N LYS A 109 24.29 7.67 -2.92
CA LYS A 109 23.58 8.89 -2.57
C LYS A 109 23.37 9.07 -1.07
N GLY A 110 23.79 8.11 -0.23
CA GLY A 110 23.74 8.18 1.22
C GLY A 110 22.36 7.93 1.83
N TYR A 111 21.43 7.31 1.10
CA TYR A 111 20.14 6.88 1.68
C TYR A 111 20.36 5.74 2.67
N SER A 112 19.78 5.85 3.87
CA SER A 112 19.84 4.82 4.92
C SER A 112 18.62 3.91 4.92
N LEU A 113 17.46 4.45 4.51
CA LEU A 113 16.19 3.74 4.45
C LEU A 113 15.60 3.78 3.04
N ILE A 114 15.21 2.61 2.53
CA ILE A 114 14.50 2.44 1.27
C ILE A 114 13.06 2.04 1.62
N ILE A 115 12.07 2.73 1.06
CA ILE A 115 10.66 2.37 1.21
C ILE A 115 10.14 1.98 -0.17
N THR A 116 9.83 0.71 -0.38
CA THR A 116 9.16 0.28 -1.62
C THR A 116 7.65 0.41 -1.45
N VAL A 117 6.98 0.88 -2.48
CA VAL A 117 5.52 0.95 -2.56
C VAL A 117 5.06 0.38 -3.89
N ASP A 118 4.06 -0.52 -3.84
CA ASP A 118 3.53 -1.23 -5.00
C ASP A 118 4.54 -2.17 -5.68
N ASN A 119 5.57 -2.52 -4.96
CA ASN A 119 6.58 -3.49 -5.34
C ASN A 119 7.41 -3.89 -4.13
N GLY A 120 8.32 -4.85 -4.32
CA GLY A 120 9.33 -5.20 -3.32
C GLY A 120 9.07 -6.53 -2.63
N ILE A 121 7.83 -7.04 -2.61
CA ILE A 121 7.54 -8.32 -1.94
C ILE A 121 8.31 -9.49 -2.56
N SER A 122 8.63 -9.42 -3.85
CA SER A 122 9.42 -10.41 -4.58
C SER A 122 10.91 -10.02 -4.74
N ALA A 123 11.36 -8.88 -4.20
CA ALA A 123 12.70 -8.34 -4.39
C ALA A 123 13.72 -8.89 -3.38
N LYS A 124 13.72 -10.21 -3.13
CA LYS A 124 14.56 -10.87 -2.13
C LYS A 124 16.04 -10.52 -2.26
N ASP A 125 16.60 -10.63 -3.47
CA ASP A 125 18.04 -10.47 -3.68
C ASP A 125 18.46 -9.01 -3.52
N SER A 126 17.68 -8.07 -4.06
CA SER A 126 17.92 -6.63 -3.92
C SER A 126 17.82 -6.17 -2.46
N ILE A 127 16.87 -6.71 -1.69
CA ILE A 127 16.71 -6.38 -0.26
C ILE A 127 17.83 -7.03 0.57
N SER A 128 18.27 -8.25 0.22
CA SER A 128 19.45 -8.89 0.81
C SER A 128 20.70 -8.03 0.58
N LEU A 129 20.89 -7.53 -0.63
CA LEU A 129 21.98 -6.61 -0.95
C LEU A 129 21.87 -5.31 -0.15
N ALA A 130 20.68 -4.70 -0.07
CA ALA A 130 20.47 -3.49 0.73
C ALA A 130 20.91 -3.71 2.19
N SER A 131 20.47 -4.80 2.80
CA SER A 131 20.86 -5.17 4.17
C SER A 131 22.37 -5.36 4.32
N SER A 132 23.02 -6.07 3.38
CA SER A 132 24.49 -6.27 3.40
C SER A 132 25.27 -4.97 3.27
N LEU A 133 24.68 -3.96 2.66
CA LEU A 133 25.22 -2.61 2.52
C LEU A 133 24.85 -1.69 3.68
N GLY A 134 24.25 -2.21 4.75
CA GLY A 134 23.80 -1.46 5.92
C GLY A 134 22.62 -0.53 5.62
N ARG A 135 21.75 -0.88 4.68
CA ARG A 135 20.50 -0.17 4.36
C ARG A 135 19.31 -1.00 4.80
N GLU A 136 18.35 -0.34 5.44
CA GLU A 136 17.10 -1.00 5.78
C GLU A 136 16.04 -0.77 4.70
N THR A 137 15.12 -1.72 4.58
CA THR A 137 14.05 -1.64 3.59
C THR A 137 12.70 -1.88 4.26
N ILE A 138 11.74 -0.98 4.00
CA ILE A 138 10.32 -1.16 4.30
C ILE A 138 9.63 -1.55 3.00
N VAL A 139 8.83 -2.62 3.04
CA VAL A 139 8.04 -3.10 1.89
C VAL A 139 6.57 -2.86 2.16
N ILE A 140 5.91 -2.11 1.27
CA ILE A 140 4.46 -1.85 1.28
C ILE A 140 3.93 -2.33 -0.07
N ASP A 141 3.39 -3.54 -0.09
CA ASP A 141 3.07 -4.22 -1.34
C ASP A 141 1.79 -5.06 -1.20
N HIS A 142 1.04 -5.18 -2.28
CA HIS A 142 -0.22 -5.91 -2.34
C HIS A 142 -0.17 -7.13 -3.27
N HIS A 143 0.94 -7.33 -3.97
CA HIS A 143 1.14 -8.46 -4.89
C HIS A 143 1.19 -9.80 -4.17
N GLU A 144 1.02 -10.88 -4.94
CA GLU A 144 1.09 -12.26 -4.44
C GLU A 144 2.38 -12.53 -3.67
N LEU A 145 2.25 -13.27 -2.58
CA LEU A 145 3.40 -13.61 -1.75
C LEU A 145 4.28 -14.65 -2.45
N PRO A 146 5.58 -14.40 -2.59
CA PRO A 146 6.52 -15.42 -3.09
C PRO A 146 6.74 -16.53 -2.05
N ASP A 147 7.27 -17.67 -2.47
CA ASP A 147 7.63 -18.77 -1.57
C ASP A 147 8.60 -18.33 -0.47
N ILE A 148 9.49 -17.39 -0.78
CA ILE A 148 10.47 -16.85 0.16
C ILE A 148 10.34 -15.33 0.19
N LEU A 149 9.88 -14.81 1.32
CA LEU A 149 9.78 -13.36 1.54
C LEU A 149 11.16 -12.69 1.58
N PRO A 150 11.25 -11.41 1.20
CA PRO A 150 12.49 -10.65 1.32
C PRO A 150 12.93 -10.54 2.79
N PRO A 151 14.26 -10.51 3.06
CA PRO A 151 14.81 -10.54 4.42
C PRO A 151 14.75 -9.17 5.10
N THR A 152 13.54 -8.68 5.32
CA THR A 152 13.27 -7.50 6.15
C THR A 152 12.13 -7.78 7.12
N PRO A 153 12.18 -7.27 8.36
CA PRO A 153 11.06 -7.40 9.30
C PRO A 153 9.91 -6.43 8.99
N TYR A 154 10.15 -5.44 8.13
CA TYR A 154 9.26 -4.31 7.86
C TYR A 154 8.47 -4.52 6.57
N ILE A 155 7.55 -5.50 6.59
CA ILE A 155 6.65 -5.78 5.46
C ILE A 155 5.21 -5.51 5.90
N PHE A 156 4.50 -4.68 5.16
CA PHE A 156 3.07 -4.51 5.27
C PHE A 156 2.38 -4.92 3.97
N SER A 157 1.61 -6.01 4.03
CA SER A 157 0.82 -6.55 2.94
C SER A 157 -0.49 -7.12 3.48
N HIS A 158 -1.61 -6.84 2.79
CA HIS A 158 -2.90 -7.41 3.20
C HIS A 158 -2.93 -8.95 3.13
N LEU A 159 -2.17 -9.56 2.21
CA LEU A 159 -2.06 -11.01 2.08
C LEU A 159 -1.26 -11.63 3.23
N ARG A 160 -0.17 -10.97 3.64
CA ARG A 160 0.66 -11.42 4.75
C ARG A 160 -0.04 -11.24 6.09
N ASP A 161 -0.60 -10.06 6.31
CA ASP A 161 -1.20 -9.69 7.59
C ASP A 161 -2.65 -10.15 7.71
N LYS A 162 -3.32 -10.50 6.59
CA LYS A 162 -4.69 -11.04 6.51
C LYS A 162 -5.74 -10.17 7.22
N PHE A 163 -5.56 -8.85 7.22
CA PHE A 163 -6.50 -7.94 7.90
C PHE A 163 -7.79 -7.71 7.10
N ILE A 164 -7.80 -8.00 5.80
CA ILE A 164 -8.97 -8.01 4.94
C ILE A 164 -8.95 -9.27 4.05
N PRO A 165 -10.12 -9.88 3.75
CA PRO A 165 -10.20 -11.12 2.97
C PRO A 165 -10.26 -10.91 1.45
N TYR A 166 -9.86 -9.75 0.95
CA TYR A 166 -9.91 -9.36 -0.47
C TYR A 166 -8.71 -8.49 -0.82
N ASN A 167 -8.34 -8.45 -2.10
CA ASN A 167 -7.23 -7.64 -2.58
C ASN A 167 -7.54 -6.15 -2.46
N CYS A 168 -6.52 -5.37 -2.14
CA CYS A 168 -6.56 -3.91 -2.09
C CYS A 168 -5.33 -3.34 -2.79
N SER A 169 -5.40 -2.12 -3.28
CA SER A 169 -4.31 -1.44 -3.96
C SER A 169 -3.19 -1.01 -2.98
N ALA A 170 -1.96 -0.86 -3.47
CA ALA A 170 -0.84 -0.32 -2.69
C ALA A 170 -1.13 1.11 -2.20
N ALA A 171 -1.86 1.92 -2.97
CA ALA A 171 -2.30 3.24 -2.53
C ALA A 171 -3.27 3.18 -1.35
N SER A 172 -4.11 2.13 -1.25
CA SER A 172 -4.94 1.91 -0.05
C SER A 172 -4.08 1.57 1.17
N LEU A 173 -3.04 0.73 1.01
CA LEU A 173 -2.08 0.45 2.08
C LEU A 173 -1.33 1.71 2.50
N ALA A 174 -0.89 2.54 1.53
CA ALA A 174 -0.25 3.82 1.80
C ALA A 174 -1.20 4.79 2.53
N LEU A 175 -2.50 4.80 2.20
CA LEU A 175 -3.52 5.60 2.88
C LEU A 175 -3.66 5.21 4.36
N PHE A 176 -3.69 3.91 4.69
CA PHE A 176 -3.80 3.45 6.08
C PHE A 176 -2.58 3.86 6.90
N ILE A 177 -1.36 3.73 6.35
CA ILE A 177 -0.15 4.21 7.03
C ILE A 177 -0.20 5.74 7.19
N SER A 178 -0.66 6.49 6.18
CA SER A 178 -0.84 7.94 6.29
C SER A 178 -1.81 8.31 7.39
N HIS A 179 -2.96 7.63 7.48
CA HIS A 179 -3.93 7.82 8.54
C HIS A 179 -3.33 7.55 9.93
N SER A 180 -2.59 6.45 10.09
CA SER A 180 -1.97 6.12 11.37
C SER A 180 -0.93 7.15 11.82
N LEU A 181 -0.13 7.70 10.90
CA LEU A 181 0.88 8.71 11.21
C LEU A 181 0.30 10.11 11.43
N LEU A 182 -0.70 10.53 10.63
CA LEU A 182 -1.32 11.86 10.69
C LEU A 182 -2.53 11.94 11.62
N LYS A 183 -3.06 10.80 12.07
CA LYS A 183 -4.28 10.66 12.88
C LYS A 183 -5.56 11.19 12.19
N GLU A 184 -5.51 11.36 10.87
CA GLU A 184 -6.65 11.82 10.06
C GLU A 184 -6.62 11.22 8.64
N PHE A 185 -7.79 11.16 8.00
CA PHE A 185 -7.90 10.85 6.57
C PHE A 185 -7.80 12.14 5.75
N ASN A 186 -6.67 12.36 5.11
CA ASN A 186 -6.52 13.46 4.18
C ASN A 186 -7.40 13.24 2.92
N PRO A 187 -8.35 14.15 2.58
CA PRO A 187 -9.28 13.94 1.46
C PRO A 187 -8.59 13.80 0.10
N TYR A 188 -7.44 14.42 -0.08
CA TYR A 188 -6.66 14.30 -1.30
C TYR A 188 -6.06 12.89 -1.42
N PHE A 189 -5.53 12.32 -0.34
CA PHE A 189 -4.98 10.96 -0.32
C PHE A 189 -6.06 9.91 -0.55
N VAL A 190 -7.23 10.12 0.04
CA VAL A 190 -8.41 9.28 -0.23
C VAL A 190 -8.79 9.30 -1.71
N THR A 191 -8.73 10.48 -2.35
CA THR A 191 -9.02 10.60 -3.79
C THR A 191 -7.99 9.84 -4.64
N LEU A 192 -6.70 9.91 -4.27
CA LEU A 192 -5.64 9.15 -4.95
C LEU A 192 -5.84 7.64 -4.80
N ALA A 193 -6.05 7.16 -3.56
CA ALA A 193 -6.31 5.75 -3.30
C ALA A 193 -7.59 5.25 -4.02
N GLY A 194 -8.63 6.07 -4.05
CA GLY A 194 -9.86 5.74 -4.79
C GLY A 194 -9.64 5.59 -6.30
N ARG A 195 -8.72 6.34 -6.89
CA ARG A 195 -8.34 6.16 -8.31
C ARG A 195 -7.56 4.88 -8.53
N ALA A 196 -6.64 4.55 -7.63
CA ALA A 196 -5.87 3.33 -7.66
C ALA A 196 -6.76 2.08 -7.59
N VAL A 197 -7.79 2.09 -6.73
CA VAL A 197 -8.78 1.00 -6.65
C VAL A 197 -9.39 0.66 -8.01
N PHE A 198 -9.66 1.67 -8.85
CA PHE A 198 -10.20 1.46 -10.20
C PHE A 198 -9.14 1.08 -11.23
N SER A 199 -7.99 1.73 -11.21
CA SER A 199 -6.95 1.48 -12.22
C SER A 199 -6.34 0.08 -12.08
N ASP A 200 -6.25 -0.42 -10.87
CA ASP A 200 -5.70 -1.73 -10.54
C ASP A 200 -6.81 -2.81 -10.40
N VAL A 201 -8.00 -2.48 -10.87
CA VAL A 201 -9.16 -3.39 -10.98
C VAL A 201 -9.47 -4.11 -9.65
N MET A 202 -9.34 -3.42 -8.53
CA MET A 202 -9.62 -4.00 -7.22
C MET A 202 -11.11 -4.31 -7.02
N PRO A 203 -11.47 -5.41 -6.32
CA PRO A 203 -12.86 -5.76 -6.06
C PRO A 203 -13.55 -4.65 -5.24
N LEU A 204 -14.71 -4.15 -5.72
CA LEU A 204 -15.46 -3.09 -5.03
C LEU A 204 -16.27 -3.65 -3.85
N VAL A 205 -15.55 -4.10 -2.83
CA VAL A 205 -16.10 -4.61 -1.55
C VAL A 205 -15.37 -3.96 -0.37
N GLY A 206 -15.97 -3.98 0.81
CA GLY A 206 -15.36 -3.52 2.06
C GLY A 206 -14.65 -2.16 1.92
N ASN A 207 -13.40 -2.10 2.34
CA ASN A 207 -12.58 -0.88 2.30
C ASN A 207 -12.45 -0.28 0.89
N ASN A 208 -12.26 -1.12 -0.14
CA ASN A 208 -12.14 -0.64 -1.52
C ASN A 208 -13.40 0.13 -1.96
N LEU A 209 -14.58 -0.37 -1.61
CA LEU A 209 -15.84 0.28 -1.94
C LEU A 209 -16.00 1.60 -1.18
N ILE A 210 -15.61 1.64 0.09
CA ILE A 210 -15.67 2.86 0.92
C ILE A 210 -14.74 3.92 0.33
N ILE A 211 -13.48 3.57 0.05
CA ILE A 211 -12.46 4.48 -0.50
C ILE A 211 -12.89 5.00 -1.89
N ALA A 212 -13.36 4.09 -2.77
CA ALA A 212 -13.78 4.44 -4.13
C ALA A 212 -14.99 5.39 -4.17
N ARG A 213 -15.89 5.32 -3.18
CA ARG A 213 -17.09 6.18 -3.07
C ARG A 213 -16.82 7.58 -2.56
N GLN A 214 -15.72 7.80 -1.86
CA GLN A 214 -15.37 9.10 -1.26
C GLN A 214 -14.80 10.08 -2.30
N ARG A 215 -15.51 10.25 -3.41
CA ARG A 215 -15.20 11.32 -4.37
C ARG A 215 -15.52 12.65 -3.71
N LYS A 216 -14.54 13.56 -3.71
CA LYS A 216 -14.82 14.96 -3.33
C LYS A 216 -15.99 15.46 -4.19
N LYS A 217 -17.16 15.70 -3.59
CA LYS A 217 -18.21 16.48 -4.26
C LYS A 217 -17.56 17.83 -4.59
N ARG A 218 -17.48 18.15 -5.86
CA ARG A 218 -17.09 19.50 -6.31
C ARG A 218 -18.10 20.52 -5.85
#